data_af260aed3ca7f6524445dcefec167871
#
_entry.id   af260aed3ca7f6524445dcefec167871
#
_cell.length_a   1.000
_cell.length_b   1.000
_cell.length_c   1.000
_cell.angle_alpha   90.00
_cell.angle_beta   90.00
_cell.angle_gamma   90.00
#
_symmetry.space_group_name_H-M   'P 1'
#
loop_
_entity.id
_entity.type
_entity.pdbx_description
1 polymer ?
#
loop_
_entity_poly.entity_id
_entity_poly.type
_entity_poly.pdbx_seq_one_letter_code
_entity_poly.pdbx_strand_id
1 'polypeptide(L)'
;MSINNLGSFTKERLGLCIENDTIASNLYEEYGVKRGLPDLNGIGINAGITNISLSKAHKLENGVHTPADGELYYRGYEIRQLIDGFISENRFGFEECTYLLLFGKLPDETELAKFKQVLNLAYDLPHNFIQDVIMKNPTKDIISNMTKSILALGSYDKSETDISLDNVLQQCLMIISVFPRLAVYSFQGYRHYELGKSCYIHKPDPELSFAENILSML
;
A
#
# COMPACT_ATOMS: atom_id res chain seq x y z
N MET A 1 -1.05 21.08 6.17
CA MET A 1 0.10 21.19 5.23
C MET A 1 -0.43 20.84 3.85
N SER A 2 -0.18 21.67 2.86
CA SER A 2 -0.84 21.59 1.57
C SER A 2 -0.20 20.53 0.66
N ILE A 3 -0.94 20.12 -0.37
CA ILE A 3 -0.53 19.33 -1.55
C ILE A 3 0.90 19.67 -2.05
N ASN A 4 1.38 20.87 -1.80
CA ASN A 4 2.74 21.33 -2.15
C ASN A 4 3.87 20.52 -1.50
N ASN A 5 3.68 19.95 -0.30
CA ASN A 5 4.71 19.13 0.36
C ASN A 5 4.79 17.72 -0.20
N LEU A 6 3.65 17.16 -0.62
CA LEU A 6 3.62 15.84 -1.24
C LEU A 6 4.36 15.86 -2.58
N GLY A 7 4.04 16.83 -3.46
CA GLY A 7 4.70 16.96 -4.76
C GLY A 7 6.21 17.26 -4.67
N SER A 8 6.67 17.95 -3.62
CA SER A 8 8.11 18.13 -3.39
C SER A 8 8.78 16.82 -2.97
N PHE A 9 8.16 16.06 -2.09
CA PHE A 9 8.67 14.78 -1.63
C PHE A 9 8.76 13.75 -2.76
N THR A 10 7.71 13.63 -3.58
CA THR A 10 7.69 12.68 -4.70
C THR A 10 8.77 13.00 -5.72
N LYS A 11 8.98 14.27 -6.06
CA LYS A 11 10.05 14.70 -6.98
C LYS A 11 11.45 14.35 -6.47
N GLU A 12 11.70 14.51 -5.16
CA GLU A 12 12.99 14.11 -4.56
C GLU A 12 13.23 12.60 -4.64
N ARG A 13 12.17 11.78 -4.60
CA ARG A 13 12.23 10.31 -4.58
C ARG A 13 12.03 9.64 -5.94
N LEU A 14 11.66 10.40 -6.95
CA LEU A 14 11.39 9.88 -8.28
C LEU A 14 12.59 9.12 -8.87
N GLY A 15 13.81 9.61 -8.64
CA GLY A 15 15.04 8.94 -9.05
C GLY A 15 15.16 7.52 -8.50
N LEU A 16 14.85 7.33 -7.21
CA LEU A 16 14.88 6.00 -6.57
C LEU A 16 13.87 5.04 -7.20
N CYS A 17 12.67 5.53 -7.52
CA CYS A 17 11.68 4.70 -8.21
C CYS A 17 12.19 4.23 -9.57
N ILE A 18 12.77 5.14 -10.37
CA ILE A 18 13.31 4.83 -11.70
C ILE A 18 14.48 3.83 -11.60
N GLU A 19 15.41 4.04 -10.69
CA GLU A 19 16.57 3.17 -10.49
C GLU A 19 16.18 1.76 -10.07
N ASN A 20 15.17 1.63 -9.21
CA ASN A 20 14.76 0.36 -8.63
C ASN A 20 13.63 -0.36 -9.37
N ASP A 21 13.08 0.22 -10.44
CA ASP A 21 12.02 -0.40 -11.26
C ASP A 21 12.53 -0.97 -12.59
N THR A 22 13.84 -0.99 -12.81
CA THR A 22 14.43 -1.46 -14.06
C THR A 22 14.56 -2.99 -14.05
N ILE A 23 13.79 -3.67 -14.89
CA ILE A 23 13.92 -5.10 -15.16
C ILE A 23 14.51 -5.28 -16.56
N ALA A 24 15.65 -5.95 -16.64
CA ALA A 24 16.32 -6.20 -17.92
C ALA A 24 15.43 -7.08 -18.82
N SER A 25 15.24 -6.67 -20.07
CA SER A 25 14.32 -7.33 -21.02
C SER A 25 14.73 -8.77 -21.36
N ASN A 26 16.03 -9.09 -21.32
CA ASN A 26 16.53 -10.44 -21.53
C ASN A 26 16.06 -11.45 -20.49
N LEU A 27 15.73 -11.01 -19.27
CA LEU A 27 15.23 -11.90 -18.22
C LEU A 27 13.88 -12.52 -18.58
N TYR A 28 13.08 -11.87 -19.41
CA TYR A 28 11.80 -12.45 -19.88
C TYR A 28 12.03 -13.69 -20.76
N GLU A 29 13.05 -13.70 -21.60
CA GLU A 29 13.46 -14.86 -22.40
C GLU A 29 14.11 -15.94 -21.51
N GLU A 30 15.03 -15.53 -20.65
CA GLU A 30 15.79 -16.43 -19.75
C GLU A 30 14.85 -17.24 -18.84
N TYR A 31 13.82 -16.59 -18.27
CA TYR A 31 12.86 -17.24 -17.38
C TYR A 31 11.61 -17.75 -18.10
N GLY A 32 11.52 -17.65 -19.43
CA GLY A 32 10.36 -18.09 -20.21
C GLY A 32 9.07 -17.35 -19.83
N VAL A 33 9.17 -16.11 -19.35
CA VAL A 33 8.04 -15.32 -18.85
C VAL A 33 7.41 -14.56 -19.99
N LYS A 34 6.10 -14.71 -20.16
CA LYS A 34 5.32 -13.96 -21.15
C LYS A 34 4.80 -12.65 -20.57
N ARG A 35 4.82 -11.58 -21.37
CA ARG A 35 4.07 -10.37 -21.09
C ARG A 35 2.61 -10.55 -21.53
N GLY A 36 1.69 -10.84 -20.59
CA GLY A 36 0.25 -10.91 -20.87
C GLY A 36 -0.42 -12.25 -20.58
N LEU A 37 -1.65 -12.37 -21.07
CA LEU A 37 -2.63 -13.41 -20.71
C LEU A 37 -2.22 -14.86 -21.00
N PRO A 38 -2.98 -15.83 -20.44
CA PRO A 38 -2.69 -17.26 -20.39
C PRO A 38 -2.38 -17.92 -21.72
N ASP A 39 -1.48 -18.89 -21.65
CA ASP A 39 -1.31 -19.87 -22.73
C ASP A 39 -2.55 -20.75 -22.86
N LEU A 40 -2.90 -21.13 -24.08
CA LEU A 40 -4.06 -21.96 -24.41
C LEU A 40 -4.07 -23.33 -23.70
N ASN A 41 -2.96 -23.73 -23.10
CA ASN A 41 -2.80 -25.02 -22.42
C ASN A 41 -3.14 -24.99 -20.92
N GLY A 42 -3.66 -23.90 -20.37
CA GLY A 42 -4.10 -23.83 -18.97
C GLY A 42 -2.97 -23.91 -17.93
N ILE A 43 -1.71 -23.90 -18.35
CA ILE A 43 -0.57 -23.84 -17.43
C ILE A 43 -0.49 -22.43 -16.88
N GLY A 44 -0.55 -22.33 -15.55
CA GLY A 44 -0.46 -21.07 -14.81
C GLY A 44 0.68 -20.21 -15.32
N ILE A 45 0.36 -18.96 -15.67
CA ILE A 45 1.27 -18.07 -16.40
C ILE A 45 2.11 -17.32 -15.42
N ASN A 46 3.39 -17.31 -15.70
CA ASN A 46 4.24 -16.22 -15.25
C ASN A 46 3.85 -14.97 -16.03
N ALA A 47 2.92 -14.19 -15.50
CA ALA A 47 2.37 -13.02 -16.17
C ALA A 47 3.31 -11.81 -16.14
N GLY A 48 4.47 -11.91 -15.50
CA GLY A 48 5.47 -10.85 -15.41
C GLY A 48 6.63 -11.23 -14.50
N ILE A 49 7.64 -10.38 -14.50
CA ILE A 49 8.77 -10.44 -13.57
C ILE A 49 8.66 -9.22 -12.64
N THR A 50 8.92 -9.42 -11.36
CA THR A 50 8.97 -8.34 -10.36
C THR A 50 10.26 -8.44 -9.54
N ASN A 51 10.83 -7.30 -9.20
CA ASN A 51 11.93 -7.17 -8.25
C ASN A 51 11.46 -6.66 -6.87
N ILE A 52 10.13 -6.52 -6.67
CA ILE A 52 9.55 -5.96 -5.46
C ILE A 52 9.43 -7.00 -4.35
N SER A 53 8.94 -8.20 -4.70
CA SER A 53 8.76 -9.25 -3.71
C SER A 53 8.98 -10.63 -4.32
N LEU A 54 9.43 -11.56 -3.47
CA LEU A 54 9.55 -12.97 -3.80
C LEU A 54 8.82 -13.78 -2.74
N SER A 55 7.86 -14.60 -3.16
CA SER A 55 7.17 -15.56 -2.29
C SER A 55 7.41 -16.96 -2.83
N LYS A 56 7.92 -17.87 -1.99
CA LYS A 56 8.16 -19.26 -2.31
C LYS A 56 7.40 -20.15 -1.34
N ALA A 57 6.56 -21.03 -1.85
CA ALA A 57 5.85 -22.04 -1.06
C ALA A 57 6.14 -23.46 -1.56
N HIS A 58 6.83 -23.56 -2.69
CA HIS A 58 7.17 -24.83 -3.33
C HIS A 58 8.61 -24.80 -3.85
N LYS A 59 9.23 -25.96 -3.88
CA LYS A 59 10.51 -26.19 -4.56
C LYS A 59 10.33 -27.22 -5.67
N LEU A 60 11.17 -27.13 -6.69
CA LEU A 60 11.17 -28.07 -7.80
C LEU A 60 12.23 -29.15 -7.52
N GLU A 61 11.79 -30.39 -7.23
CA GLU A 61 12.65 -31.55 -7.01
C GLU A 61 12.39 -32.58 -8.10
N ASN A 62 13.40 -32.90 -8.90
CA ASN A 62 13.31 -33.87 -10.02
C ASN A 62 12.14 -33.54 -10.99
N GLY A 63 11.85 -32.28 -11.24
CA GLY A 63 10.76 -31.87 -12.13
C GLY A 63 9.36 -31.91 -11.50
N VAL A 64 9.25 -32.20 -10.20
CA VAL A 64 7.98 -32.23 -9.45
C VAL A 64 7.97 -31.10 -8.43
N HIS A 65 6.86 -30.34 -8.37
CA HIS A 65 6.66 -29.33 -7.34
C HIS A 65 6.32 -29.98 -6.00
N THR A 66 7.22 -29.83 -5.03
CA THR A 66 7.03 -30.30 -3.65
C THR A 66 6.81 -29.10 -2.72
N PRO A 67 5.95 -29.21 -1.69
CA PRO A 67 5.82 -28.18 -0.68
C PRO A 67 7.17 -27.87 -0.03
N ALA A 68 7.44 -26.60 0.25
CA ALA A 68 8.59 -26.12 1.00
C ALA A 68 8.15 -25.18 2.11
N ASP A 69 9.03 -24.93 3.06
CA ASP A 69 8.81 -23.88 4.03
C ASP A 69 8.60 -22.54 3.31
N GLY A 70 7.61 -21.76 3.79
CA GLY A 70 7.31 -20.47 3.18
C GLY A 70 8.46 -19.49 3.33
N GLU A 71 8.88 -18.90 2.23
CA GLU A 71 9.84 -17.80 2.20
C GLU A 71 9.18 -16.57 1.61
N LEU A 72 9.40 -15.41 2.24
CA LEU A 72 8.92 -14.12 1.75
C LEU A 72 10.06 -13.10 1.83
N TYR A 73 10.32 -12.44 0.71
CA TYR A 73 11.31 -11.38 0.61
C TYR A 73 10.66 -10.11 0.08
N TYR A 74 11.01 -8.98 0.65
CA TYR A 74 10.67 -7.64 0.16
C TYR A 74 11.94 -6.93 -0.28
N ARG A 75 12.05 -6.61 -1.57
CA ARG A 75 13.24 -5.96 -2.16
C ARG A 75 14.57 -6.63 -1.75
N GLY A 76 14.56 -7.98 -1.67
CA GLY A 76 15.73 -8.79 -1.31
C GLY A 76 15.95 -9.01 0.20
N TYR A 77 15.20 -8.34 1.08
CA TYR A 77 15.24 -8.57 2.51
C TYR A 77 14.25 -9.67 2.91
N GLU A 78 14.70 -10.65 3.67
CA GLU A 78 13.84 -11.70 4.22
C GLU A 78 12.92 -11.08 5.29
N ILE A 79 11.63 -11.45 5.25
CA ILE A 79 10.60 -10.79 6.09
C ILE A 79 10.89 -10.93 7.58
N ARG A 80 11.46 -12.07 8.04
CA ARG A 80 11.82 -12.28 9.44
C ARG A 80 12.89 -11.31 9.91
N GLN A 81 13.89 -11.03 9.06
CA GLN A 81 14.94 -10.05 9.38
C GLN A 81 14.38 -8.65 9.59
N LEU A 82 13.40 -8.25 8.76
CA LEU A 82 12.70 -6.97 8.93
C LEU A 82 11.91 -6.94 10.24
N ILE A 83 11.16 -8.01 10.54
CA ILE A 83 10.36 -8.11 11.77
C ILE A 83 11.25 -8.12 13.01
N ASP A 84 12.34 -8.87 13.01
CA ASP A 84 13.28 -8.94 14.13
C ASP A 84 13.92 -7.56 14.40
N GLY A 85 14.22 -6.80 13.34
CA GLY A 85 14.66 -5.41 13.45
C GLY A 85 13.65 -4.53 14.15
N PHE A 86 12.38 -4.58 13.74
CA PHE A 86 11.30 -3.79 14.37
C PHE A 86 11.09 -4.15 15.84
N ILE A 87 11.10 -5.45 16.15
CA ILE A 87 10.91 -5.94 17.52
C ILE A 87 12.08 -5.54 18.42
N SER A 88 13.32 -5.70 17.93
CA SER A 88 14.52 -5.39 18.71
C SER A 88 14.63 -3.90 19.08
N GLU A 89 14.09 -3.02 18.21
CA GLU A 89 14.07 -1.59 18.43
C GLU A 89 12.75 -1.06 19.01
N ASN A 90 11.82 -1.97 19.35
CA ASN A 90 10.49 -1.66 19.90
C ASN A 90 9.75 -0.58 19.08
N ARG A 91 9.69 -0.73 17.77
CA ARG A 91 9.06 0.20 16.84
C ARG A 91 8.09 -0.49 15.87
N PHE A 92 7.17 0.29 15.31
CA PHE A 92 6.26 -0.17 14.27
C PHE A 92 6.96 -0.15 12.90
N GLY A 93 6.77 -1.21 12.10
CA GLY A 93 7.46 -1.39 10.84
C GLY A 93 6.67 -1.04 9.58
N PHE A 94 5.40 -0.60 9.69
CA PHE A 94 4.53 -0.39 8.52
C PHE A 94 5.11 0.65 7.55
N GLU A 95 5.49 1.82 8.06
CA GLU A 95 5.98 2.92 7.23
C GLU A 95 7.33 2.57 6.59
N GLU A 96 8.20 1.87 7.32
CA GLU A 96 9.50 1.42 6.79
C GLU A 96 9.33 0.37 5.69
N CYS A 97 8.46 -0.63 5.88
CA CYS A 97 8.12 -1.59 4.84
C CYS A 97 7.48 -0.92 3.62
N THR A 98 6.61 0.05 3.84
CA THR A 98 5.99 0.82 2.75
C THR A 98 7.05 1.59 1.96
N TYR A 99 7.99 2.24 2.66
CA TYR A 99 9.10 2.94 2.02
C TYR A 99 9.98 1.99 1.21
N LEU A 100 10.35 0.84 1.81
CA LEU A 100 11.16 -0.18 1.14
C LEU A 100 10.49 -0.67 -0.16
N LEU A 101 9.20 -0.99 -0.12
CA LEU A 101 8.46 -1.49 -1.28
C LEU A 101 8.36 -0.44 -2.39
N LEU A 102 8.12 0.83 -2.04
CA LEU A 102 7.98 1.91 -3.01
C LEU A 102 9.32 2.35 -3.61
N PHE A 103 10.36 2.47 -2.78
CA PHE A 103 11.62 3.11 -3.17
C PHE A 103 12.80 2.14 -3.33
N GLY A 104 12.63 0.85 -3.01
CA GLY A 104 13.62 -0.20 -3.24
C GLY A 104 14.77 -0.26 -2.24
N LYS A 105 14.81 0.62 -1.23
CA LYS A 105 15.81 0.64 -0.16
C LYS A 105 15.18 0.91 1.20
N LEU A 106 15.84 0.50 2.27
CA LEU A 106 15.46 0.91 3.63
C LEU A 106 15.77 2.39 3.84
N PRO A 107 14.88 3.14 4.51
CA PRO A 107 15.14 4.54 4.84
C PRO A 107 16.14 4.66 6.00
N ASP A 108 16.91 5.73 6.03
CA ASP A 108 17.55 6.18 7.26
C ASP A 108 16.53 6.84 8.22
N GLU A 109 16.96 7.17 9.45
CA GLU A 109 16.07 7.78 10.46
C GLU A 109 15.42 9.08 9.98
N THR A 110 16.17 9.91 9.26
CA THR A 110 15.69 11.20 8.74
C THR A 110 14.69 10.98 7.60
N GLU A 111 14.98 10.07 6.70
CA GLU A 111 14.09 9.67 5.60
C GLU A 111 12.79 9.09 6.13
N LEU A 112 12.87 8.20 7.13
CA LEU A 112 11.71 7.59 7.76
C LEU A 112 10.84 8.62 8.48
N ALA A 113 11.42 9.53 9.24
CA ALA A 113 10.69 10.60 9.91
C ALA A 113 9.96 11.51 8.91
N LYS A 114 10.64 11.90 7.83
CA LYS A 114 10.05 12.69 6.75
C LYS A 114 8.91 11.92 6.04
N PHE A 115 9.08 10.62 5.81
CA PHE A 115 8.07 9.79 5.18
C PHE A 115 6.82 9.62 6.06
N LYS A 116 6.98 9.39 7.36
CA LYS A 116 5.88 9.37 8.33
C LYS A 116 5.08 10.66 8.31
N GLN A 117 5.74 11.81 8.31
CA GLN A 117 5.07 13.11 8.20
C GLN A 117 4.28 13.22 6.88
N VAL A 118 4.84 12.77 5.77
CA VAL A 118 4.15 12.78 4.47
C VAL A 118 2.90 11.91 4.51
N LEU A 119 2.97 10.68 5.02
CA LEU A 119 1.81 9.79 5.12
C LEU A 119 0.72 10.34 6.05
N ASN A 120 1.10 10.92 7.19
CA ASN A 120 0.14 11.45 8.15
C ASN A 120 -0.57 12.72 7.66
N LEU A 121 0.08 13.50 6.79
CA LEU A 121 -0.41 14.80 6.34
C LEU A 121 -0.82 14.82 4.86
N ALA A 122 -0.64 13.71 4.13
CA ALA A 122 -0.75 13.70 2.68
C ALA A 122 -2.16 14.02 2.18
N TYR A 123 -3.20 13.66 2.91
CA TYR A 123 -4.54 13.84 2.39
C TYR A 123 -5.62 13.93 3.46
N ASP A 124 -6.38 15.02 3.44
CA ASP A 124 -7.65 15.13 4.13
C ASP A 124 -8.78 14.68 3.21
N LEU A 125 -9.74 13.92 3.76
CA LEU A 125 -10.94 13.54 3.02
C LEU A 125 -11.73 14.79 2.61
N PRO A 126 -12.34 14.81 1.41
CA PRO A 126 -13.16 15.93 0.96
C PRO A 126 -14.26 16.27 1.96
N HIS A 127 -14.72 17.54 1.93
CA HIS A 127 -15.80 17.99 2.81
C HIS A 127 -17.03 17.06 2.70
N ASN A 128 -17.59 16.69 3.84
CA ASN A 128 -18.71 15.77 3.98
C ASN A 128 -18.51 14.36 3.42
N PHE A 129 -17.32 13.99 2.94
CA PHE A 129 -17.07 12.69 2.31
C PHE A 129 -17.41 11.51 3.23
N ILE A 130 -17.15 11.65 4.52
CA ILE A 130 -17.45 10.60 5.51
C ILE A 130 -18.96 10.35 5.54
N GLN A 131 -19.78 11.39 5.63
CA GLN A 131 -21.24 11.29 5.71
C GLN A 131 -21.86 10.87 4.37
N ASP A 132 -21.42 11.48 3.27
CA ASP A 132 -22.08 11.35 1.98
C ASP A 132 -21.65 10.11 1.21
N VAL A 133 -20.46 9.58 1.47
CA VAL A 133 -19.91 8.42 0.74
C VAL A 133 -19.75 7.21 1.66
N ILE A 134 -19.03 7.35 2.78
CA ILE A 134 -18.68 6.20 3.62
C ILE A 134 -19.91 5.73 4.42
N MET A 135 -20.62 6.64 5.08
CA MET A 135 -21.69 6.33 6.02
C MET A 135 -23.09 6.30 5.40
N LYS A 136 -23.29 6.85 4.21
CA LYS A 136 -24.61 6.96 3.60
C LYS A 136 -25.24 5.60 3.27
N ASN A 137 -24.44 4.62 2.91
CA ASN A 137 -24.89 3.26 2.61
C ASN A 137 -23.83 2.25 3.11
N PRO A 138 -23.74 2.06 4.44
CA PRO A 138 -22.79 1.12 5.01
C PRO A 138 -23.18 -0.32 4.66
N THR A 139 -22.21 -1.19 4.63
CA THR A 139 -22.40 -2.62 4.38
C THR A 139 -21.55 -3.41 5.38
N LYS A 140 -21.95 -4.64 5.69
CA LYS A 140 -21.12 -5.57 6.48
C LYS A 140 -19.82 -5.96 5.79
N ASP A 141 -19.76 -5.80 4.48
CA ASP A 141 -18.55 -5.97 3.69
C ASP A 141 -17.76 -4.65 3.67
N ILE A 142 -16.83 -4.53 4.60
CA ILE A 142 -15.99 -3.33 4.75
C ILE A 142 -15.15 -3.08 3.51
N ILE A 143 -14.65 -4.14 2.85
CA ILE A 143 -13.83 -4.02 1.64
C ILE A 143 -14.63 -3.40 0.50
N SER A 144 -15.87 -3.83 0.30
CA SER A 144 -16.76 -3.22 -0.70
C SER A 144 -17.01 -1.74 -0.42
N ASN A 145 -17.20 -1.36 0.85
CA ASN A 145 -17.37 0.05 1.21
C ASN A 145 -16.09 0.88 0.98
N MET A 146 -14.92 0.32 1.29
CA MET A 146 -13.63 0.95 0.98
C MET A 146 -13.44 1.12 -0.53
N THR A 147 -13.74 0.08 -1.32
CA THR A 147 -13.64 0.12 -2.79
C THR A 147 -14.51 1.22 -3.38
N LYS A 148 -15.78 1.29 -2.96
CA LYS A 148 -16.69 2.40 -3.33
C LYS A 148 -16.11 3.76 -2.99
N SER A 149 -15.54 3.88 -1.80
CA SER A 149 -14.96 5.13 -1.31
C SER A 149 -13.74 5.57 -2.12
N ILE A 150 -12.86 4.63 -2.48
CA ILE A 150 -11.68 4.91 -3.33
C ILE A 150 -12.12 5.36 -4.73
N LEU A 151 -13.09 4.68 -5.34
CA LEU A 151 -13.62 5.08 -6.64
C LEU A 151 -14.26 6.48 -6.59
N ALA A 152 -14.98 6.80 -5.50
CA ALA A 152 -15.52 8.14 -5.30
C ALA A 152 -14.43 9.19 -5.10
N LEU A 153 -13.31 8.87 -4.42
CA LEU A 153 -12.18 9.78 -4.27
C LEU A 153 -11.54 10.13 -5.62
N GLY A 154 -11.52 9.20 -6.57
CA GLY A 154 -11.01 9.47 -7.93
C GLY A 154 -11.70 10.66 -8.59
N SER A 155 -13.00 10.87 -8.37
CA SER A 155 -13.72 12.02 -8.94
C SER A 155 -13.28 13.40 -8.39
N TYR A 156 -12.52 13.43 -7.30
CA TYR A 156 -11.94 14.65 -6.72
C TYR A 156 -10.51 14.90 -7.20
N ASP A 157 -9.88 13.92 -7.88
CA ASP A 157 -8.55 14.07 -8.47
C ASP A 157 -8.65 14.73 -9.84
N LYS A 158 -8.00 15.89 -9.99
CA LYS A 158 -7.99 16.64 -11.25
C LYS A 158 -6.97 16.09 -12.26
N SER A 159 -6.08 15.23 -11.82
CA SER A 159 -5.01 14.58 -12.59
C SER A 159 -5.21 13.06 -12.71
N GLU A 160 -6.43 12.59 -12.59
CA GLU A 160 -6.77 11.14 -12.60
C GLU A 160 -6.27 10.38 -13.83
N THR A 161 -6.15 11.06 -14.98
CA THR A 161 -5.70 10.48 -16.25
C THR A 161 -4.20 10.67 -16.53
N ASP A 162 -3.48 11.41 -15.67
CA ASP A 162 -2.04 11.60 -15.81
C ASP A 162 -1.29 10.36 -15.27
N ILE A 163 -0.71 9.58 -16.18
CA ILE A 163 0.06 8.36 -15.89
C ILE A 163 1.56 8.62 -15.71
N SER A 164 1.98 9.88 -15.57
CA SER A 164 3.37 10.18 -15.22
C SER A 164 3.76 9.53 -13.88
N LEU A 165 5.00 9.07 -13.77
CA LEU A 165 5.45 8.38 -12.57
C LEU A 165 5.33 9.25 -11.30
N ASP A 166 5.56 10.57 -11.43
CA ASP A 166 5.38 11.52 -10.32
C ASP A 166 3.92 11.56 -9.85
N ASN A 167 2.96 11.67 -10.79
CA ASN A 167 1.55 11.68 -10.43
C ASN A 167 1.08 10.35 -9.86
N VAL A 168 1.48 9.23 -10.45
CA VAL A 168 1.16 7.89 -9.93
C VAL A 168 1.70 7.70 -8.52
N LEU A 169 2.95 8.12 -8.24
CA LEU A 169 3.51 8.06 -6.90
C LEU A 169 2.73 8.92 -5.90
N GLN A 170 2.32 10.13 -6.29
CA GLN A 170 1.46 10.98 -5.46
C GLN A 170 0.12 10.30 -5.14
N GLN A 171 -0.54 9.74 -6.15
CA GLN A 171 -1.80 9.01 -5.97
C GLN A 171 -1.63 7.79 -5.06
N CYS A 172 -0.55 7.02 -5.21
CA CYS A 172 -0.23 5.89 -4.32
C CYS A 172 -0.10 6.34 -2.86
N LEU A 173 0.67 7.38 -2.60
CA LEU A 173 0.86 7.91 -1.23
C LEU A 173 -0.44 8.45 -0.63
N MET A 174 -1.27 9.13 -1.44
CA MET A 174 -2.60 9.59 -1.02
C MET A 174 -3.49 8.41 -0.63
N ILE A 175 -3.58 7.37 -1.47
CA ILE A 175 -4.38 6.18 -1.18
C ILE A 175 -3.89 5.50 0.10
N ILE A 176 -2.59 5.26 0.25
CA ILE A 176 -2.01 4.66 1.45
C ILE A 176 -2.41 5.47 2.69
N SER A 177 -2.31 6.80 2.64
CA SER A 177 -2.61 7.67 3.78
C SER A 177 -4.08 7.68 4.20
N VAL A 178 -5.02 7.47 3.28
CA VAL A 178 -6.46 7.48 3.60
C VAL A 178 -7.00 6.11 3.99
N PHE A 179 -6.32 5.02 3.66
CA PHE A 179 -6.78 3.65 3.91
C PHE A 179 -7.25 3.40 5.35
N PRO A 180 -6.51 3.79 6.40
CA PRO A 180 -6.94 3.60 7.78
C PRO A 180 -8.28 4.26 8.07
N ARG A 181 -8.45 5.50 7.61
CA ARG A 181 -9.71 6.25 7.78
C ARG A 181 -10.87 5.57 7.05
N LEU A 182 -10.65 5.14 5.81
CA LEU A 182 -11.67 4.43 5.04
C LEU A 182 -12.08 3.13 5.75
N ALA A 183 -11.13 2.35 6.26
CA ALA A 183 -11.40 1.11 6.96
C ALA A 183 -12.16 1.35 8.27
N VAL A 184 -11.64 2.21 9.13
CA VAL A 184 -12.23 2.48 10.45
C VAL A 184 -13.60 3.12 10.32
N TYR A 185 -13.76 4.15 9.47
CA TYR A 185 -15.06 4.81 9.31
C TYR A 185 -16.10 3.91 8.63
N SER A 186 -15.69 3.04 7.71
CA SER A 186 -16.58 2.01 7.16
C SER A 186 -17.06 1.04 8.25
N PHE A 187 -16.15 0.61 9.13
CA PHE A 187 -16.49 -0.25 10.26
C PHE A 187 -17.39 0.46 11.28
N GLN A 188 -17.13 1.72 11.61
CA GLN A 188 -17.99 2.51 12.49
C GLN A 188 -19.40 2.70 11.88
N GLY A 189 -19.48 2.95 10.57
CA GLY A 189 -20.76 3.02 9.85
C GLY A 189 -21.53 1.69 9.94
N TYR A 190 -20.89 0.57 9.67
CA TYR A 190 -21.49 -0.76 9.85
C TYR A 190 -21.97 -1.00 11.28
N ARG A 191 -21.14 -0.72 12.29
CA ARG A 191 -21.52 -0.87 13.70
C ARG A 191 -22.75 -0.06 14.05
N HIS A 192 -22.82 1.18 13.55
CA HIS A 192 -23.93 2.08 13.85
C HIS A 192 -25.25 1.62 13.20
N TYR A 193 -25.26 1.44 11.89
CA TYR A 193 -26.49 1.20 11.13
C TYR A 193 -26.96 -0.24 11.20
N GLU A 194 -26.06 -1.22 11.23
CA GLU A 194 -26.41 -2.64 11.22
C GLU A 194 -26.47 -3.25 12.63
N LEU A 195 -25.62 -2.80 13.54
CA LEU A 195 -25.53 -3.35 14.90
C LEU A 195 -26.16 -2.44 15.97
N GLY A 196 -26.70 -1.27 15.62
CA GLY A 196 -27.32 -0.32 16.53
C GLY A 196 -26.39 0.22 17.60
N LYS A 197 -25.07 0.27 17.34
CA LYS A 197 -24.07 0.79 18.28
C LYS A 197 -23.85 2.29 18.09
N SER A 198 -23.29 2.95 19.09
CA SER A 198 -22.86 4.34 18.97
C SER A 198 -21.80 4.47 17.88
N CYS A 199 -21.87 5.57 17.12
CA CYS A 199 -20.87 5.90 16.11
C CYS A 199 -19.90 6.96 16.65
N TYR A 200 -18.62 6.67 16.59
CA TYR A 200 -17.56 7.58 16.97
C TYR A 200 -16.65 7.82 15.77
N ILE A 201 -16.47 9.08 15.40
CA ILE A 201 -15.60 9.49 14.30
C ILE A 201 -14.44 10.27 14.89
N HIS A 202 -13.38 9.57 15.18
CA HIS A 202 -12.12 10.16 15.66
C HIS A 202 -11.26 10.57 14.46
N LYS A 203 -10.64 11.74 14.58
CA LYS A 203 -9.64 12.18 13.58
C LYS A 203 -8.30 11.52 13.88
N PRO A 204 -7.49 11.22 12.84
CA PRO A 204 -6.12 10.77 13.06
C PRO A 204 -5.30 11.86 13.75
N ASP A 205 -4.38 11.43 14.60
CA ASP A 205 -3.40 12.27 15.27
C ASP A 205 -2.09 12.25 14.47
N PRO A 206 -1.56 13.39 14.02
CA PRO A 206 -0.32 13.45 13.24
C PRO A 206 0.93 13.02 14.00
N GLU A 207 0.89 12.96 15.34
CA GLU A 207 1.99 12.51 16.18
C GLU A 207 2.06 10.99 16.33
N LEU A 208 0.96 10.28 16.01
CA LEU A 208 0.89 8.83 16.10
C LEU A 208 1.36 8.17 14.80
N SER A 209 1.92 6.95 14.93
CA SER A 209 2.22 6.08 13.79
C SER A 209 0.93 5.63 13.08
N PHE A 210 1.07 5.06 11.92
CA PHE A 210 -0.04 4.53 11.14
C PHE A 210 -0.86 3.48 11.91
N ALA A 211 -0.17 2.55 12.59
CA ALA A 211 -0.82 1.51 13.39
C ALA A 211 -1.52 2.08 14.63
N GLU A 212 -0.89 3.02 15.35
CA GLU A 212 -1.48 3.69 16.51
C GLU A 212 -2.70 4.50 16.11
N ASN A 213 -2.68 5.17 14.96
CA ASN A 213 -3.83 5.88 14.44
C ASN A 213 -5.02 4.97 14.16
N ILE A 214 -4.80 3.78 13.59
CA ILE A 214 -5.90 2.80 13.41
C ILE A 214 -6.52 2.44 14.76
N LEU A 215 -5.70 2.11 15.76
CA LEU A 215 -6.18 1.74 17.10
C LEU A 215 -6.88 2.91 17.82
N SER A 216 -6.35 4.11 17.68
CA SER A 216 -6.93 5.32 18.30
C SER A 216 -8.28 5.72 17.69
N MET A 217 -8.50 5.43 16.41
CA MET A 217 -9.75 5.74 15.72
C MET A 217 -10.84 4.67 15.88
N LEU A 218 -10.51 3.42 16.27
CA LEU A 218 -11.44 2.31 16.48
C LEU A 218 -12.28 2.47 17.74
#